data_703a9cf363b8e1dbd993417c5cf750d8
#
_entry.id   703a9cf363b8e1dbd993417c5cf750d8
#
_cell.length_a   1.000
_cell.length_b   1.000
_cell.length_c   1.000
_cell.angle_alpha   90.00
_cell.angle_beta   90.00
_cell.angle_gamma   90.00
#
_symmetry.space_group_name_H-M   'P 1'
#
loop_
_entity.id
_entity.type
_entity.pdbx_description
1 polymer ?
#
loop_
_entity_poly.entity_id
_entity_poly.type
_entity_poly.pdbx_seq_one_letter_code
_entity_poly.pdbx_strand_id
1 'polypeptide(L)'
;MNYCTKCVLPETFPGISFDDAGTCNYCRNIPLPTDEEKKAHLKRFEALINEKRGTHAYDVLLAFSGGKDSSYTLMMLAQTYHLKVLALTFDNGFVSDQAKINILKMTDTLGATSLFIRPPFGLMTRVFGLAARRNVYSPKTLDRASSICTTCIGMVKAMILRTALGYNIPLVAYGWSP
;
A
#
# COMPACT_ATOMS: atom_id res chain seq x y z
N MET A 1 19.03 -24.49 11.70
CA MET A 1 18.68 -23.08 11.46
C MET A 1 17.53 -22.76 12.37
N ASN A 2 17.72 -21.81 13.29
CA ASN A 2 16.69 -21.40 14.25
C ASN A 2 15.76 -20.36 13.64
N TYR A 3 14.48 -20.42 14.00
CA TYR A 3 13.44 -19.48 13.54
C TYR A 3 12.68 -18.93 14.73
N CYS A 4 12.23 -17.70 14.61
CA CYS A 4 11.36 -17.12 15.63
C CYS A 4 10.05 -17.90 15.75
N THR A 5 9.66 -18.26 16.96
CA THR A 5 8.41 -19.00 17.26
C THR A 5 7.14 -18.21 16.93
N LYS A 6 7.23 -16.85 16.79
CA LYS A 6 6.08 -15.98 16.48
C LYS A 6 6.02 -15.55 15.01
N CYS A 7 7.14 -15.03 14.44
CA CYS A 7 7.14 -14.45 13.09
C CYS A 7 7.92 -15.25 12.05
N VAL A 8 8.52 -16.38 12.46
CA VAL A 8 9.28 -17.32 11.60
C VAL A 8 10.52 -16.68 10.94
N LEU A 9 10.99 -15.51 11.39
CA LEU A 9 12.25 -14.94 10.91
C LEU A 9 13.42 -15.86 11.28
N PRO A 10 14.35 -16.14 10.34
CA PRO A 10 15.50 -17.03 10.57
C PRO A 10 16.60 -16.31 11.37
N GLU A 11 17.46 -17.09 12.03
CA GLU A 11 18.64 -16.57 12.75
C GLU A 11 19.62 -15.78 11.87
N THR A 12 19.53 -15.95 10.55
CA THR A 12 20.33 -15.21 9.57
C THR A 12 19.81 -13.80 9.29
N PHE A 13 18.62 -13.43 9.85
CA PHE A 13 18.07 -12.09 9.64
C PHE A 13 18.94 -11.04 10.35
N PRO A 14 19.30 -9.91 9.70
CA PRO A 14 20.20 -8.92 10.26
C PRO A 14 19.73 -8.39 11.62
N GLY A 15 20.60 -8.39 12.62
CA GLY A 15 20.32 -7.87 13.95
C GLY A 15 19.28 -8.65 14.76
N ILE A 16 18.96 -9.88 14.39
CA ILE A 16 18.04 -10.74 15.14
C ILE A 16 18.71 -11.35 16.36
N SER A 17 17.97 -11.41 17.46
CA SER A 17 18.32 -12.18 18.68
C SER A 17 17.06 -12.84 19.22
N PHE A 18 17.23 -14.01 19.85
CA PHE A 18 16.13 -14.79 20.42
C PHE A 18 16.24 -14.81 21.94
N ASP A 19 15.10 -14.89 22.62
CA ASP A 19 15.03 -15.23 24.03
C ASP A 19 14.96 -16.74 24.24
N ASP A 20 14.89 -17.18 25.52
CA ASP A 20 14.83 -18.58 25.89
C ASP A 20 13.57 -19.31 25.37
N ALA A 21 12.51 -18.55 25.04
CA ALA A 21 11.28 -19.06 24.43
C ALA A 21 11.34 -19.08 22.89
N GLY A 22 12.49 -18.73 22.28
CA GLY A 22 12.67 -18.66 20.83
C GLY A 22 11.97 -17.48 20.17
N THR A 23 11.54 -16.46 20.93
CA THR A 23 10.91 -15.26 20.37
C THR A 23 11.97 -14.21 20.04
N CYS A 24 11.93 -13.66 18.82
CA CYS A 24 12.93 -12.68 18.40
C CYS A 24 12.72 -11.31 19.03
N ASN A 25 13.82 -10.51 19.10
CA ASN A 25 13.79 -9.13 19.57
C ASN A 25 12.80 -8.24 18.80
N TYR A 26 12.60 -8.47 17.51
CA TYR A 26 11.59 -7.73 16.72
C TYR A 26 10.18 -7.98 17.25
N CYS A 27 9.81 -9.24 17.49
CA CYS A 27 8.49 -9.56 18.06
C CYS A 27 8.28 -9.07 19.49
N ARG A 28 9.35 -8.96 20.28
CA ARG A 28 9.27 -8.43 21.65
C ARG A 28 9.15 -6.92 21.70
N ASN A 29 9.78 -6.23 20.73
CA ASN A 29 9.88 -4.79 20.71
C ASN A 29 8.81 -4.09 19.86
N ILE A 30 7.95 -4.85 19.16
CA ILE A 30 6.81 -4.28 18.44
C ILE A 30 5.66 -4.04 19.43
N PRO A 31 5.31 -2.79 19.72
CA PRO A 31 4.12 -2.50 20.49
C PRO A 31 2.89 -2.90 19.66
N LEU A 32 2.23 -3.97 20.07
CA LEU A 32 0.93 -4.31 19.48
C LEU A 32 -0.11 -3.35 20.04
N PRO A 33 -0.95 -2.73 19.19
CA PRO A 33 -2.00 -1.86 19.66
C PRO A 33 -2.99 -2.64 20.54
N THR A 34 -3.38 -2.03 21.66
CA THR A 34 -4.41 -2.59 22.55
C THR A 34 -5.76 -2.63 21.84
N ASP A 35 -6.72 -3.36 22.37
CA ASP A 35 -8.06 -3.42 21.78
C ASP A 35 -8.79 -2.09 21.91
N GLU A 36 -8.50 -1.31 22.95
CA GLU A 36 -8.99 0.07 23.12
C GLU A 36 -8.44 0.98 22.03
N GLU A 37 -7.14 0.92 21.73
CA GLU A 37 -6.52 1.69 20.66
C GLU A 37 -7.08 1.31 19.29
N LYS A 38 -7.28 0.01 19.02
CA LYS A 38 -7.92 -0.45 17.77
C LYS A 38 -9.35 0.09 17.63
N LYS A 39 -10.15 0.05 18.70
CA LYS A 39 -11.50 0.61 18.71
C LYS A 39 -11.50 2.13 18.51
N ALA A 40 -10.56 2.83 19.12
CA ALA A 40 -10.40 4.28 18.95
C ALA A 40 -10.04 4.64 17.51
N HIS A 41 -9.11 3.89 16.88
CA HIS A 41 -8.74 4.06 15.47
C HIS A 41 -9.92 3.79 14.53
N LEU A 42 -10.68 2.72 14.77
CA LEU A 42 -11.86 2.39 13.98
C LEU A 42 -12.90 3.52 14.07
N LYS A 43 -13.22 3.98 15.28
CA LYS A 43 -14.16 5.09 15.50
C LYS A 43 -13.74 6.37 14.79
N ARG A 44 -12.44 6.69 14.83
CA ARG A 44 -11.89 7.86 14.11
C ARG A 44 -12.02 7.70 12.61
N PHE A 45 -11.75 6.51 12.08
CA PHE A 45 -11.88 6.20 10.66
C PHE A 45 -13.34 6.33 10.20
N GLU A 46 -14.29 5.76 10.94
CA GLU A 46 -15.72 5.84 10.65
C GLU A 46 -16.23 7.29 10.69
N ALA A 47 -15.80 8.07 11.67
CA ALA A 47 -16.15 9.49 11.76
C ALA A 47 -15.64 10.27 10.53
N LEU A 48 -14.39 10.02 10.10
CA LEU A 48 -13.80 10.65 8.90
C LEU A 48 -14.57 10.27 7.63
N ILE A 49 -14.93 9.01 7.47
CA ILE A 49 -15.73 8.55 6.33
C ILE A 49 -17.09 9.23 6.32
N ASN A 50 -17.78 9.26 7.46
CA ASN A 50 -19.12 9.85 7.55
C ASN A 50 -19.11 11.37 7.27
N GLU A 51 -18.05 12.07 7.65
CA GLU A 51 -17.88 13.50 7.34
C GLU A 51 -17.72 13.76 5.83
N LYS A 52 -16.98 12.89 5.13
CA LYS A 52 -16.58 13.12 3.72
C LYS A 52 -17.46 12.42 2.69
N ARG A 53 -18.27 11.43 3.11
CA ARG A 53 -19.11 10.63 2.21
C ARG A 53 -20.11 11.51 1.44
N GLY A 54 -20.21 11.27 0.13
CA GLY A 54 -21.23 11.86 -0.73
C GLY A 54 -21.03 13.34 -1.06
N THR A 55 -19.94 13.95 -0.59
CA THR A 55 -19.65 15.38 -0.83
C THR A 55 -18.98 15.63 -2.18
N HIS A 56 -18.45 14.59 -2.83
CA HIS A 56 -17.67 14.66 -4.07
C HIS A 56 -18.07 13.56 -5.06
N ALA A 57 -17.54 13.60 -6.28
CA ALA A 57 -17.78 12.57 -7.29
C ALA A 57 -17.27 11.18 -6.81
N TYR A 58 -16.13 11.17 -6.12
CA TYR A 58 -15.57 10.02 -5.44
C TYR A 58 -15.30 10.37 -3.98
N ASP A 59 -15.58 9.43 -3.08
CA ASP A 59 -15.35 9.59 -1.65
C ASP A 59 -13.89 9.30 -1.29
N VAL A 60 -13.26 8.36 -2.01
CA VAL A 60 -11.89 7.90 -1.74
C VAL A 60 -11.15 7.50 -3.02
N LEU A 61 -9.87 7.86 -3.08
CA LEU A 61 -8.92 7.32 -4.05
C LEU A 61 -8.13 6.20 -3.39
N LEU A 62 -8.19 5.00 -3.95
CA LEU A 62 -7.43 3.84 -3.48
C LEU A 62 -6.21 3.60 -4.38
N ALA A 63 -5.02 3.50 -3.78
CA ALA A 63 -3.84 2.94 -4.43
C ALA A 63 -4.05 1.44 -4.65
N PHE A 64 -4.40 1.05 -5.88
CA PHE A 64 -4.82 -0.30 -6.19
C PHE A 64 -3.78 -1.03 -7.04
N SER A 65 -3.14 -2.04 -6.45
CA SER A 65 -2.13 -2.87 -7.13
C SER A 65 -2.70 -4.20 -7.65
N GLY A 66 -3.93 -4.56 -7.28
CA GLY A 66 -4.50 -5.88 -7.55
C GLY A 66 -3.95 -7.00 -6.67
N GLY A 67 -3.08 -6.70 -5.71
CA GLY A 67 -2.60 -7.65 -4.71
C GLY A 67 -3.65 -7.89 -3.61
N LYS A 68 -3.47 -8.94 -2.80
CA LYS A 68 -4.44 -9.38 -1.78
C LYS A 68 -4.88 -8.25 -0.83
N ASP A 69 -3.93 -7.46 -0.32
CA ASP A 69 -4.23 -6.43 0.68
C ASP A 69 -5.01 -5.26 0.06
N SER A 70 -4.61 -4.78 -1.12
CA SER A 70 -5.34 -3.72 -1.82
C SER A 70 -6.72 -4.18 -2.30
N SER A 71 -6.88 -5.46 -2.67
CA SER A 71 -8.18 -6.03 -3.05
C SER A 71 -9.12 -6.15 -1.85
N TYR A 72 -8.61 -6.58 -0.69
CA TYR A 72 -9.39 -6.57 0.54
C TYR A 72 -9.80 -5.15 0.95
N THR A 73 -8.87 -4.19 0.86
CA THR A 73 -9.17 -2.77 1.12
C THR A 73 -10.24 -2.24 0.18
N LEU A 74 -10.17 -2.56 -1.13
CA LEU A 74 -11.20 -2.18 -2.10
C LEU A 74 -12.58 -2.74 -1.72
N MET A 75 -12.63 -4.03 -1.39
CA MET A 75 -13.87 -4.68 -0.94
C MET A 75 -14.45 -3.99 0.30
N MET A 76 -13.63 -3.73 1.31
CA MET A 76 -14.08 -3.04 2.53
C MET A 76 -14.63 -1.64 2.21
N LEU A 77 -13.92 -0.83 1.43
CA LEU A 77 -14.35 0.52 1.08
C LEU A 77 -15.64 0.52 0.26
N ALA A 78 -15.75 -0.36 -0.74
CA ALA A 78 -16.90 -0.39 -1.64
C ALA A 78 -18.12 -1.10 -1.05
N GLN A 79 -17.94 -2.29 -0.44
CA GLN A 79 -19.06 -3.11 0.03
C GLN A 79 -19.42 -2.89 1.49
N THR A 80 -18.44 -2.76 2.39
CA THR A 80 -18.72 -2.57 3.82
C THR A 80 -19.05 -1.13 4.15
N TYR A 81 -18.28 -0.19 3.60
CA TYR A 81 -18.48 1.23 3.86
C TYR A 81 -19.29 1.95 2.78
N HIS A 82 -19.64 1.29 1.68
CA HIS A 82 -20.45 1.83 0.57
C HIS A 82 -19.94 3.16 0.01
N LEU A 83 -18.60 3.28 -0.13
CA LEU A 83 -17.95 4.46 -0.65
C LEU A 83 -17.83 4.40 -2.18
N LYS A 84 -17.90 5.57 -2.83
CA LYS A 84 -17.57 5.73 -4.25
C LYS A 84 -16.05 5.74 -4.40
N VAL A 85 -15.48 4.61 -4.85
CA VAL A 85 -14.03 4.41 -4.92
C VAL A 85 -13.51 4.68 -6.33
N LEU A 86 -12.48 5.53 -6.44
CA LEU A 86 -11.60 5.57 -7.60
C LEU A 86 -10.36 4.72 -7.32
N ALA A 87 -10.24 3.58 -7.96
CA ALA A 87 -9.12 2.66 -7.82
C ALA A 87 -8.02 3.02 -8.84
N LEU A 88 -6.89 3.56 -8.37
CA LEU A 88 -5.79 3.97 -9.22
C LEU A 88 -4.69 2.92 -9.23
N THR A 89 -4.37 2.41 -10.43
CA THR A 89 -3.27 1.50 -10.70
C THR A 89 -2.14 2.23 -11.44
N PHE A 90 -0.95 2.21 -10.87
CA PHE A 90 0.26 2.70 -11.53
C PHE A 90 0.94 1.56 -12.27
N ASP A 91 0.83 1.55 -13.61
CA ASP A 91 1.51 0.57 -14.46
C ASP A 91 2.93 1.07 -14.78
N ASN A 92 3.89 0.57 -14.04
CA ASN A 92 5.32 0.89 -14.21
C ASN A 92 5.97 0.17 -15.42
N GLY A 93 5.19 -0.57 -16.21
CA GLY A 93 5.66 -1.36 -17.35
C GLY A 93 6.01 -2.82 -17.02
N PHE A 94 5.92 -3.22 -15.74
CA PHE A 94 6.19 -4.59 -15.28
C PHE A 94 4.93 -5.30 -14.74
N VAL A 95 3.76 -4.66 -14.84
CA VAL A 95 2.50 -5.28 -14.46
C VAL A 95 2.11 -6.30 -15.54
N SER A 96 1.92 -7.56 -15.15
CA SER A 96 1.53 -8.63 -16.09
C SER A 96 0.13 -8.40 -16.64
N ASP A 97 -0.15 -8.93 -17.83
CA ASP A 97 -1.48 -8.80 -18.45
C ASP A 97 -2.55 -9.50 -17.61
N GLN A 98 -2.22 -10.64 -16.98
CA GLN A 98 -3.13 -11.31 -16.05
C GLN A 98 -3.47 -10.43 -14.84
N ALA A 99 -2.49 -9.70 -14.29
CA ALA A 99 -2.75 -8.77 -13.19
C ALA A 99 -3.70 -7.63 -13.61
N LYS A 100 -3.54 -7.10 -14.83
CA LYS A 100 -4.44 -6.07 -15.38
C LYS A 100 -5.87 -6.60 -15.52
N ILE A 101 -6.03 -7.82 -16.05
CA ILE A 101 -7.34 -8.50 -16.17
C ILE A 101 -7.98 -8.66 -14.79
N ASN A 102 -7.22 -9.12 -13.79
CA ASN A 102 -7.71 -9.30 -12.44
C ASN A 102 -8.12 -7.97 -11.78
N ILE A 103 -7.34 -6.90 -12.01
CA ILE A 103 -7.65 -5.55 -11.52
C ILE A 103 -8.98 -5.07 -12.08
N LEU A 104 -9.18 -5.15 -13.40
CA LEU A 104 -10.43 -4.73 -14.05
C LEU A 104 -11.61 -5.55 -13.56
N LYS A 105 -11.47 -6.89 -13.54
CA LYS A 105 -12.53 -7.76 -13.03
C LYS A 105 -12.93 -7.45 -11.60
N MET A 106 -11.95 -7.16 -10.73
CA MET A 106 -12.21 -6.83 -9.32
C MET A 106 -12.93 -5.49 -9.20
N THR A 107 -12.48 -4.46 -9.92
CA THR A 107 -13.12 -3.13 -9.88
C THR A 107 -14.55 -3.19 -10.42
N ASP A 108 -14.78 -3.91 -11.52
CA ASP A 108 -16.12 -4.11 -12.10
C ASP A 108 -17.04 -4.85 -11.12
N THR A 109 -16.55 -5.94 -10.51
CA THR A 109 -17.33 -6.73 -9.53
C THR A 109 -17.74 -5.92 -8.30
N LEU A 110 -16.89 -4.99 -7.87
CA LEU A 110 -17.11 -4.17 -6.68
C LEU A 110 -17.74 -2.79 -6.97
N GLY A 111 -18.05 -2.50 -8.25
CA GLY A 111 -18.64 -1.24 -8.65
C GLY A 111 -17.71 -0.03 -8.48
N ALA A 112 -16.40 -0.24 -8.48
CA ALA A 112 -15.41 0.82 -8.37
C ALA A 112 -14.96 1.31 -9.75
N THR A 113 -14.65 2.59 -9.87
CA THR A 113 -14.05 3.13 -11.09
C THR A 113 -12.56 2.81 -11.13
N SER A 114 -12.08 2.26 -12.26
CA SER A 114 -10.66 1.95 -12.46
C SER A 114 -9.95 3.06 -13.24
N LEU A 115 -8.78 3.47 -12.76
CA LEU A 115 -7.90 4.42 -13.45
C LEU A 115 -6.49 3.83 -13.55
N PHE A 116 -6.01 3.60 -14.78
CA PHE A 116 -4.63 3.18 -15.03
C PHE A 116 -3.78 4.38 -15.46
N ILE A 117 -2.65 4.56 -14.78
CA ILE A 117 -1.63 5.56 -15.17
C ILE A 117 -0.37 4.81 -15.57
N ARG A 118 -0.03 4.90 -16.85
CA ARG A 118 1.18 4.27 -17.40
C ARG A 118 2.09 5.33 -18.02
N PRO A 119 3.20 5.68 -17.34
CA PRO A 119 4.22 6.52 -17.94
C PRO A 119 4.89 5.84 -19.14
N PRO A 120 5.51 6.60 -20.06
CA PRO A 120 6.31 6.01 -21.14
C PRO A 120 7.39 5.07 -20.58
N PHE A 121 7.49 3.86 -21.13
CA PHE A 121 8.43 2.83 -20.63
C PHE A 121 9.89 3.30 -20.64
N GLY A 122 10.30 4.06 -21.66
CA GLY A 122 11.63 4.66 -21.72
C GLY A 122 11.93 5.65 -20.58
N LEU A 123 10.93 6.35 -20.06
CA LEU A 123 11.09 7.16 -18.86
C LEU A 123 11.30 6.28 -17.63
N MET A 124 10.50 5.23 -17.47
CA MET A 124 10.60 4.31 -16.33
C MET A 124 11.95 3.60 -16.27
N THR A 125 12.45 3.11 -17.41
CA THR A 125 13.78 2.48 -17.48
C THR A 125 14.91 3.45 -17.13
N ARG A 126 14.83 4.71 -17.55
CA ARG A 126 15.81 5.74 -17.16
C ARG A 126 15.77 6.03 -15.67
N VAL A 127 14.58 6.22 -15.09
CA VAL A 127 14.40 6.50 -13.66
C VAL A 127 14.90 5.34 -12.81
N PHE A 128 14.52 4.10 -13.14
CA PHE A 128 14.98 2.92 -12.40
C PHE A 128 16.48 2.66 -12.60
N GLY A 129 17.01 2.90 -13.80
CA GLY A 129 18.46 2.80 -14.07
C GLY A 129 19.28 3.81 -13.27
N LEU A 130 18.78 5.04 -13.08
CA LEU A 130 19.42 6.04 -12.22
C LEU A 130 19.34 5.63 -10.74
N ALA A 131 18.18 5.17 -10.28
CA ALA A 131 17.99 4.70 -8.90
C ALA A 131 18.89 3.50 -8.55
N ALA A 132 19.11 2.60 -9.52
CA ALA A 132 20.00 1.44 -9.32
C ALA A 132 21.48 1.79 -9.29
N ARG A 133 21.90 2.84 -10.00
CA ARG A 133 23.32 3.21 -10.17
C ARG A 133 23.82 4.26 -9.20
N ARG A 134 22.93 5.00 -8.56
CA ARG A 134 23.27 6.14 -7.68
C ARG A 134 22.72 5.93 -6.28
N ASN A 135 23.50 6.35 -5.29
CA ASN A 135 23.07 6.38 -3.88
C ASN A 135 22.15 7.59 -3.63
N VAL A 136 20.91 7.51 -4.11
CA VAL A 136 19.91 8.59 -3.98
C VAL A 136 19.12 8.54 -2.66
N TYR A 137 19.29 7.48 -1.88
CA TYR A 137 18.56 7.26 -0.62
C TYR A 137 19.54 7.00 0.52
N SER A 138 19.14 7.37 1.74
CA SER A 138 19.89 7.05 2.94
C SER A 138 19.87 5.54 3.24
N PRO A 139 20.89 4.99 3.92
CA PRO A 139 20.89 3.57 4.35
C PRO A 139 19.60 3.20 5.09
N LYS A 140 19.14 4.04 6.02
CA LYS A 140 17.90 3.82 6.79
C LYS A 140 16.66 3.67 5.89
N THR A 141 16.60 4.38 4.77
CA THR A 141 15.51 4.23 3.79
C THR A 141 15.59 2.88 3.08
N LEU A 142 16.81 2.43 2.80
CA LEU A 142 17.08 1.18 2.07
C LEU A 142 16.96 -0.07 2.96
N ASP A 143 16.85 0.06 4.28
CA ASP A 143 16.60 -1.06 5.20
C ASP A 143 15.26 -1.78 4.89
N ARG A 144 14.31 -1.08 4.27
CA ARG A 144 12.96 -1.61 3.99
C ARG A 144 12.73 -2.01 2.55
N ALA A 145 13.43 -1.42 1.60
CA ALA A 145 13.21 -1.66 0.18
C ALA A 145 14.42 -1.20 -0.64
N SER A 146 14.66 -1.85 -1.79
CA SER A 146 15.70 -1.43 -2.74
C SER A 146 15.46 -0.01 -3.26
N SER A 147 16.51 0.63 -3.80
CA SER A 147 16.41 1.95 -4.43
C SER A 147 15.33 2.02 -5.51
N ILE A 148 15.19 0.95 -6.30
CA ILE A 148 14.16 0.86 -7.37
C ILE A 148 12.77 0.82 -6.76
N CYS A 149 12.53 -0.03 -5.75
CA CYS A 149 11.24 -0.11 -5.07
C CYS A 149 10.87 1.21 -4.38
N THR A 150 11.82 1.83 -3.69
CA THR A 150 11.63 3.12 -3.02
C THR A 150 11.26 4.22 -4.02
N THR A 151 11.93 4.26 -5.17
CA THR A 151 11.62 5.19 -6.27
C THR A 151 10.22 4.93 -6.83
N CYS A 152 9.87 3.67 -7.09
CA CYS A 152 8.55 3.30 -7.59
C CYS A 152 7.44 3.72 -6.63
N ILE A 153 7.58 3.43 -5.34
CA ILE A 153 6.61 3.82 -4.29
C ILE A 153 6.47 5.34 -4.22
N GLY A 154 7.58 6.08 -4.32
CA GLY A 154 7.57 7.54 -4.37
C GLY A 154 6.75 8.09 -5.55
N MET A 155 6.94 7.52 -6.74
CA MET A 155 6.16 7.88 -7.93
C MET A 155 4.67 7.55 -7.76
N VAL A 156 4.34 6.38 -7.24
CA VAL A 156 2.95 5.99 -6.94
C VAL A 156 2.29 6.99 -6.00
N LYS A 157 2.96 7.33 -4.89
CA LYS A 157 2.44 8.31 -3.92
C LYS A 157 2.22 9.70 -4.55
N ALA A 158 3.18 10.17 -5.35
CA ALA A 158 3.05 11.45 -6.04
C ALA A 158 1.87 11.47 -7.02
N MET A 159 1.70 10.40 -7.82
CA MET A 159 0.58 10.28 -8.76
C MET A 159 -0.76 10.22 -8.05
N ILE A 160 -0.86 9.45 -6.98
CA ILE A 160 -2.08 9.37 -6.17
C ILE A 160 -2.47 10.72 -5.60
N LEU A 161 -1.55 11.45 -4.98
CA LEU A 161 -1.84 12.76 -4.42
C LEU A 161 -2.24 13.77 -5.50
N ARG A 162 -1.53 13.80 -6.64
CA ARG A 162 -1.91 14.65 -7.78
C ARG A 162 -3.30 14.33 -8.31
N THR A 163 -3.63 13.05 -8.42
CA THR A 163 -4.96 12.60 -8.89
C THR A 163 -6.03 12.99 -7.88
N ALA A 164 -5.81 12.75 -6.58
CA ALA A 164 -6.75 13.13 -5.53
C ALA A 164 -7.04 14.63 -5.55
N LEU A 165 -6.00 15.46 -5.66
CA LEU A 165 -6.16 16.93 -5.79
C LEU A 165 -6.87 17.32 -7.08
N GLY A 166 -6.49 16.74 -8.23
CA GLY A 166 -7.07 17.07 -9.53
C GLY A 166 -8.55 16.69 -9.67
N TYR A 167 -8.98 15.61 -9.02
CA TYR A 167 -10.37 15.15 -8.99
C TYR A 167 -11.14 15.64 -7.76
N ASN A 168 -10.50 16.44 -6.90
CA ASN A 168 -11.05 16.91 -5.63
C ASN A 168 -11.59 15.77 -4.75
N ILE A 169 -10.78 14.68 -4.61
CA ILE A 169 -11.14 13.51 -3.79
C ILE A 169 -10.62 13.73 -2.38
N PRO A 170 -11.49 13.71 -1.35
CA PRO A 170 -11.11 14.11 0.01
C PRO A 170 -10.26 13.10 0.75
N LEU A 171 -10.31 11.82 0.39
CA LEU A 171 -9.62 10.74 1.10
C LEU A 171 -8.72 9.94 0.16
N VAL A 172 -7.56 9.54 0.68
CA VAL A 172 -6.64 8.62 0.00
C VAL A 172 -6.44 7.39 0.87
N ALA A 173 -6.59 6.21 0.28
CA ALA A 173 -6.40 4.93 0.94
C ALA A 173 -5.26 4.11 0.32
N TYR A 174 -4.55 3.37 1.16
CA TYR A 174 -3.52 2.41 0.77
C TYR A 174 -3.82 1.07 1.43
N GLY A 175 -3.78 -0.01 0.65
CA GLY A 175 -3.92 -1.37 1.14
C GLY A 175 -2.56 -1.93 1.59
N TRP A 176 -2.05 -1.46 2.73
CA TRP A 176 -0.83 -1.97 3.33
C TRP A 176 -1.13 -2.65 4.66
N SER A 177 -0.47 -3.78 4.91
CA SER A 177 -0.41 -4.35 6.24
C SER A 177 0.69 -3.63 7.04
N PRO A 178 0.49 -3.40 8.35
CA PRO A 178 1.51 -2.85 9.23
C PRO A 178 2.73 -3.77 9.38
#